data_85629d365e3761ff15e2757419b46dff
#
_entry.id   85629d365e3761ff15e2757419b46dff
#
_cell.length_a   1.000
_cell.length_b   1.000
_cell.length_c   1.000
_cell.angle_alpha   90.00
_cell.angle_beta   90.00
_cell.angle_gamma   90.00
#
_symmetry.space_group_name_H-M   'P 1'
#
loop_
_entity.id
_entity.type
_entity.pdbx_description
1 polymer ?
#
loop_
_entity_poly.entity_id
_entity_poly.type
_entity_poly.pdbx_seq_one_letter_code
_entity_poly.pdbx_strand_id
1 'polypeptide(L)'
;MIVSLRGKLIEAGVLRVVIESSGVGYEVNVPVTTAERLPKLGAEVFLLIHHVFREDGQALYGFAVAEEREFFKLLVEKVSGVGPKMALNILSRLALPILRDAIIRGDVALLSQCPGVGKKTAERLVMELKDKVGLEGPGAAPAAAATIVAAQPTPATDAVAALIALGFKGPDADKGVRAALAKLGAGATADQLVKAALGR
;
A
#
# COMPACT_ATOMS: atom_id res chain seq x y z
N MET A 1 9.93 -14.98 2.08
CA MET A 1 8.74 -14.09 2.13
C MET A 1 8.28 -13.83 0.69
N ILE A 2 6.98 -13.98 0.39
CA ILE A 2 6.41 -13.72 -0.94
C ILE A 2 5.82 -12.30 -0.92
N VAL A 3 6.23 -11.42 -1.84
CA VAL A 3 5.81 -10.01 -1.89
C VAL A 3 4.97 -9.66 -3.10
N SER A 4 5.03 -10.48 -4.14
CA SER A 4 4.20 -10.39 -5.35
C SER A 4 4.06 -11.77 -5.99
N LEU A 5 3.00 -11.95 -6.77
CA LEU A 5 2.74 -13.18 -7.49
C LEU A 5 2.19 -12.84 -8.87
N ARG A 6 2.79 -13.43 -9.91
CA ARG A 6 2.32 -13.35 -11.29
C ARG A 6 2.13 -14.75 -11.82
N GLY A 7 1.01 -14.99 -12.47
CA GLY A 7 0.70 -16.29 -13.05
C GLY A 7 -0.71 -16.35 -13.62
N LYS A 8 -1.16 -17.56 -13.97
CA LYS A 8 -2.51 -17.80 -14.50
C LYS A 8 -3.51 -17.94 -13.35
N LEU A 9 -4.64 -17.26 -13.44
CA LEU A 9 -5.76 -17.44 -12.53
C LEU A 9 -6.47 -18.75 -12.85
N ILE A 10 -6.33 -19.77 -12.00
CA ILE A 10 -6.92 -21.10 -12.22
C ILE A 10 -8.20 -21.33 -11.42
N GLU A 11 -8.37 -20.65 -10.27
CA GLU A 11 -9.61 -20.64 -9.49
C GLU A 11 -9.91 -19.22 -9.01
N ALA A 12 -11.20 -18.84 -9.02
CA ALA A 12 -11.66 -17.55 -8.51
C ALA A 12 -12.92 -17.75 -7.66
N GLY A 13 -12.76 -17.54 -6.35
CA GLY A 13 -13.84 -17.43 -5.37
C GLY A 13 -14.01 -15.99 -4.90
N VAL A 14 -14.96 -15.76 -3.99
CA VAL A 14 -15.27 -14.40 -3.50
C VAL A 14 -14.13 -13.77 -2.69
N LEU A 15 -13.47 -14.56 -1.85
CA LEU A 15 -12.39 -14.09 -0.95
C LEU A 15 -11.11 -14.92 -1.11
N ARG A 16 -11.06 -15.81 -2.09
CA ARG A 16 -9.95 -16.73 -2.30
C ARG A 16 -9.79 -17.01 -3.79
N VAL A 17 -8.56 -17.01 -4.23
CA VAL A 17 -8.18 -17.34 -5.60
C VAL A 17 -7.01 -18.30 -5.60
N VAL A 18 -6.82 -19.04 -6.70
CA VAL A 18 -5.62 -19.83 -6.93
C VAL A 18 -4.93 -19.33 -8.18
N ILE A 19 -3.65 -19.01 -8.03
CA ILE A 19 -2.78 -18.53 -9.10
C ILE A 19 -1.71 -19.56 -9.36
N GLU A 20 -1.64 -20.08 -10.55
CA GLU A 20 -0.58 -20.98 -11.00
C GLU A 20 0.61 -20.17 -11.53
N SER A 21 1.77 -20.37 -10.91
CA SER A 21 3.03 -19.79 -11.37
C SER A 21 4.07 -20.90 -11.52
N SER A 22 4.55 -21.12 -12.74
CA SER A 22 5.57 -22.16 -13.06
C SER A 22 5.19 -23.55 -12.58
N GLY A 23 3.93 -23.96 -12.72
CA GLY A 23 3.43 -25.27 -12.31
C GLY A 23 3.11 -25.43 -10.83
N VAL A 24 3.23 -24.35 -10.04
CA VAL A 24 2.85 -24.33 -8.62
C VAL A 24 1.60 -23.49 -8.42
N GLY A 25 0.54 -24.07 -7.82
CA GLY A 25 -0.67 -23.37 -7.44
C GLY A 25 -0.54 -22.68 -6.09
N TYR A 26 -0.73 -21.38 -6.07
CA TYR A 26 -0.73 -20.57 -4.84
C TYR A 26 -2.15 -20.17 -4.48
N GLU A 27 -2.61 -20.59 -3.30
CA GLU A 27 -3.85 -20.12 -2.71
C GLU A 27 -3.64 -18.74 -2.10
N VAL A 28 -4.43 -17.75 -2.54
CA VAL A 28 -4.31 -16.35 -2.11
C VAL A 28 -5.66 -15.86 -1.63
N ASN A 29 -5.72 -15.34 -0.40
CA ASN A 29 -6.88 -14.64 0.11
C ASN A 29 -6.91 -13.22 -0.43
N VAL A 30 -8.04 -12.79 -0.98
CA VAL A 30 -8.19 -11.46 -1.59
C VAL A 30 -9.42 -10.74 -1.03
N PRO A 31 -9.41 -9.41 -0.88
CA PRO A 31 -10.63 -8.67 -0.57
C PRO A 31 -11.56 -8.65 -1.80
N VAL A 32 -12.86 -8.42 -1.58
CA VAL A 32 -13.85 -8.33 -2.66
C VAL A 32 -13.45 -7.28 -3.69
N THR A 33 -12.91 -6.14 -3.26
CA THR A 33 -12.41 -5.07 -4.13
C THR A 33 -11.33 -5.53 -5.11
N THR A 34 -10.48 -6.46 -4.69
CA THR A 34 -9.49 -7.11 -5.56
C THR A 34 -10.16 -8.18 -6.43
N ALA A 35 -11.04 -9.02 -5.86
CA ALA A 35 -11.71 -10.09 -6.59
C ALA A 35 -12.51 -9.56 -7.80
N GLU A 36 -13.20 -8.43 -7.65
CA GLU A 36 -13.96 -7.76 -8.71
C GLU A 36 -13.08 -7.24 -9.88
N ARG A 37 -11.79 -7.03 -9.64
CA ARG A 37 -10.82 -6.56 -10.65
C ARG A 37 -10.07 -7.68 -11.33
N LEU A 38 -10.29 -8.93 -10.92
CA LEU A 38 -9.57 -10.06 -11.49
C LEU A 38 -10.03 -10.33 -12.94
N PRO A 39 -9.11 -10.78 -13.79
CA PRO A 39 -9.45 -11.19 -15.14
C PRO A 39 -10.24 -12.52 -15.14
N LYS A 40 -10.66 -12.97 -16.32
CA LYS A 40 -11.30 -14.29 -16.49
C LYS A 40 -10.32 -15.42 -16.14
N LEU A 41 -10.87 -16.56 -15.73
CA LEU A 41 -10.10 -17.78 -15.49
C LEU A 41 -9.21 -18.12 -16.69
N GLY A 42 -8.00 -18.56 -16.43
CA GLY A 42 -6.97 -18.87 -17.43
C GLY A 42 -6.15 -17.67 -17.89
N ALA A 43 -6.56 -16.43 -17.59
CA ALA A 43 -5.78 -15.24 -17.93
C ALA A 43 -4.67 -14.97 -16.92
N GLU A 44 -3.66 -14.22 -17.34
CA GLU A 44 -2.56 -13.80 -16.48
C GLU A 44 -3.02 -12.73 -15.49
N VAL A 45 -2.60 -12.86 -14.25
CA VAL A 45 -2.86 -11.93 -13.15
C VAL A 45 -1.59 -11.60 -12.42
N PHE A 46 -1.50 -10.37 -11.91
CA PHE A 46 -0.45 -9.93 -10.99
C PHE A 46 -1.08 -9.39 -9.71
N LEU A 47 -0.68 -9.93 -8.57
CA LEU A 47 -1.09 -9.46 -7.26
C LEU A 47 0.12 -9.08 -6.40
N LEU A 48 -0.03 -8.01 -5.63
CA LEU A 48 0.86 -7.66 -4.55
C LEU A 48 0.50 -8.50 -3.32
N ILE A 49 1.47 -9.15 -2.72
CA ILE A 49 1.24 -10.13 -1.66
C ILE A 49 1.70 -9.58 -0.30
N HIS A 50 0.90 -9.84 0.71
CA HIS A 50 1.31 -9.83 2.11
C HIS A 50 1.33 -11.27 2.62
N HIS A 51 2.51 -11.79 2.92
CA HIS A 51 2.70 -13.16 3.41
C HIS A 51 2.70 -13.16 4.93
N VAL A 52 1.68 -13.76 5.52
CA VAL A 52 1.59 -14.01 6.96
C VAL A 52 2.16 -15.38 7.26
N PHE A 53 3.16 -15.41 8.09
CA PHE A 53 3.79 -16.64 8.58
C PHE A 53 3.56 -16.75 10.09
N ARG A 54 3.01 -17.88 10.53
CA ARG A 54 2.76 -18.20 11.94
C ARG A 54 3.22 -19.64 12.22
N GLU A 55 3.32 -19.99 13.49
CA GLU A 55 3.70 -21.34 13.91
C GLU A 55 2.72 -22.40 13.41
N ASP A 56 1.42 -22.08 13.34
CA ASP A 56 0.32 -22.95 12.92
C ASP A 56 0.08 -22.96 11.40
N GLY A 57 0.82 -22.17 10.63
CA GLY A 57 0.69 -22.13 9.18
C GLY A 57 1.08 -20.82 8.53
N GLN A 58 0.93 -20.80 7.21
CA GLN A 58 1.19 -19.63 6.40
C GLN A 58 -0.02 -19.30 5.54
N ALA A 59 -0.22 -18.00 5.24
CA ALA A 59 -1.29 -17.54 4.39
C ALA A 59 -0.81 -16.36 3.53
N LEU A 60 -1.26 -16.35 2.27
CA LEU A 60 -1.01 -15.26 1.34
C LEU A 60 -2.27 -14.40 1.25
N TYR A 61 -2.06 -13.08 1.33
CA TYR A 61 -3.10 -12.08 1.14
C TYR A 61 -2.72 -11.22 -0.05
N GLY A 62 -3.59 -11.18 -1.07
CA GLY A 62 -3.32 -10.55 -2.37
C GLY A 62 -4.16 -9.31 -2.62
N PHE A 63 -3.54 -8.31 -3.23
CA PHE A 63 -4.13 -7.01 -3.49
C PHE A 63 -3.81 -6.56 -4.91
N ALA A 64 -4.80 -5.98 -5.60
CA ALA A 64 -4.62 -5.42 -6.93
C ALA A 64 -3.85 -4.09 -6.90
N VAL A 65 -3.90 -3.35 -5.79
CA VAL A 65 -3.27 -2.03 -5.62
C VAL A 65 -2.43 -1.97 -4.35
N ALA A 66 -1.36 -1.19 -4.41
CA ALA A 66 -0.39 -1.08 -3.32
C ALA A 66 -0.99 -0.45 -2.06
N GLU A 67 -1.88 0.52 -2.22
CA GLU A 67 -2.52 1.23 -1.13
C GLU A 67 -3.39 0.30 -0.27
N GLU A 68 -4.10 -0.65 -0.88
CA GLU A 68 -4.89 -1.64 -0.14
C GLU A 68 -3.98 -2.59 0.64
N ARG A 69 -2.85 -3.02 0.06
CA ARG A 69 -1.86 -3.86 0.75
C ARG A 69 -1.24 -3.15 1.94
N GLU A 70 -0.82 -1.90 1.77
CA GLU A 70 -0.20 -1.13 2.86
C GLU A 70 -1.23 -0.84 3.97
N PHE A 71 -2.47 -0.56 3.60
CA PHE A 71 -3.53 -0.36 4.59
C PHE A 71 -3.89 -1.66 5.33
N PHE A 72 -3.89 -2.80 4.63
CA PHE A 72 -4.04 -4.11 5.26
C PHE A 72 -2.95 -4.37 6.30
N LYS A 73 -1.68 -4.10 5.97
CA LYS A 73 -0.57 -4.19 6.92
C LYS A 73 -0.78 -3.29 8.12
N LEU A 74 -1.18 -2.05 7.88
CA LEU A 74 -1.45 -1.08 8.93
C LEU A 74 -2.53 -1.60 9.90
N LEU A 75 -3.62 -2.17 9.39
CA LEU A 75 -4.68 -2.79 10.19
C LEU A 75 -4.13 -3.93 11.07
N VAL A 76 -3.39 -4.87 10.45
CA VAL A 76 -2.91 -6.08 11.13
C VAL A 76 -1.81 -5.79 12.14
N GLU A 77 -0.90 -4.86 11.84
CA GLU A 77 0.28 -4.56 12.66
C GLU A 77 0.00 -3.55 13.76
N LYS A 78 -0.92 -2.62 13.54
CA LYS A 78 -1.11 -1.47 14.43
C LYS A 78 -2.38 -1.54 15.25
N VAL A 79 -3.40 -2.32 14.83
CA VAL A 79 -4.66 -2.35 15.56
C VAL A 79 -4.79 -3.62 16.38
N SER A 80 -4.74 -3.46 17.70
CA SER A 80 -4.87 -4.59 18.62
C SER A 80 -6.24 -5.28 18.48
N GLY A 81 -6.21 -6.59 18.25
CA GLY A 81 -7.40 -7.42 18.05
C GLY A 81 -7.91 -7.46 16.60
N VAL A 82 -7.23 -6.81 15.66
CA VAL A 82 -7.51 -6.93 14.23
C VAL A 82 -6.51 -7.90 13.59
N GLY A 83 -6.98 -9.12 13.35
CA GLY A 83 -6.18 -10.11 12.62
C GLY A 83 -6.40 -10.04 11.10
N PRO A 84 -5.62 -10.82 10.31
CA PRO A 84 -5.68 -10.79 8.85
C PRO A 84 -7.07 -11.04 8.26
N LYS A 85 -7.83 -11.98 8.81
CA LYS A 85 -9.21 -12.26 8.35
C LYS A 85 -10.15 -11.07 8.57
N MET A 86 -10.04 -10.40 9.72
CA MET A 86 -10.84 -9.21 10.01
C MET A 86 -10.43 -8.03 9.13
N ALA A 87 -9.14 -7.81 8.92
CA ALA A 87 -8.63 -6.77 8.02
C ALA A 87 -9.14 -6.98 6.58
N LEU A 88 -9.15 -8.24 6.11
CA LEU A 88 -9.70 -8.58 4.80
C LEU A 88 -11.20 -8.26 4.70
N ASN A 89 -11.98 -8.58 5.74
CA ASN A 89 -13.42 -8.28 5.80
C ASN A 89 -13.67 -6.76 5.79
N ILE A 90 -12.88 -5.98 6.51
CA ILE A 90 -12.99 -4.51 6.53
C ILE A 90 -12.78 -3.96 5.13
N LEU A 91 -11.68 -4.34 4.45
CA LEU A 91 -11.36 -3.91 3.09
C LEU A 91 -12.34 -4.43 2.03
N SER A 92 -13.01 -5.55 2.30
CA SER A 92 -14.07 -6.08 1.44
C SER A 92 -15.40 -5.32 1.59
N ARG A 93 -15.65 -4.74 2.76
CA ARG A 93 -16.91 -4.04 3.05
C ARG A 93 -16.88 -2.56 2.71
N LEU A 94 -15.75 -1.90 2.95
CA LEU A 94 -15.56 -0.46 2.75
C LEU A 94 -14.41 -0.22 1.77
N ALA A 95 -14.71 0.51 0.70
CA ALA A 95 -13.66 1.00 -0.19
C ALA A 95 -12.66 1.87 0.58
N LEU A 96 -11.39 1.78 0.25
CA LEU A 96 -10.29 2.41 0.99
C LEU A 96 -10.50 3.92 1.26
N PRO A 97 -10.99 4.74 0.31
CA PRO A 97 -11.27 6.16 0.59
C PRO A 97 -12.34 6.35 1.68
N ILE A 98 -13.42 5.56 1.65
CA ILE A 98 -14.51 5.62 2.64
C ILE A 98 -14.00 5.17 4.01
N LEU A 99 -13.20 4.12 4.06
CA LEU A 99 -12.60 3.61 5.29
C LEU A 99 -11.67 4.65 5.94
N ARG A 100 -10.81 5.29 5.14
CA ARG A 100 -9.93 6.38 5.61
C ARG A 100 -10.74 7.55 6.17
N ASP A 101 -11.75 8.01 5.45
CA ASP A 101 -12.62 9.10 5.87
C ASP A 101 -13.36 8.77 7.18
N ALA A 102 -13.91 7.56 7.30
CA ALA A 102 -14.57 7.09 8.53
C ALA A 102 -13.62 7.11 9.74
N ILE A 103 -12.36 6.71 9.55
CA ILE A 103 -11.34 6.73 10.62
C ILE A 103 -11.00 8.18 11.01
N ILE A 104 -10.78 9.06 10.04
CA ILE A 104 -10.45 10.48 10.27
C ILE A 104 -11.57 11.19 11.03
N ARG A 105 -12.83 10.96 10.62
CA ARG A 105 -14.01 11.53 11.26
C ARG A 105 -14.39 10.88 12.58
N GLY A 106 -13.84 9.70 12.87
CA GLY A 106 -14.21 8.92 14.06
C GLY A 106 -15.59 8.28 13.96
N ASP A 107 -16.02 7.90 12.75
CA ASP A 107 -17.33 7.27 12.52
C ASP A 107 -17.32 5.79 12.97
N VAL A 108 -17.42 5.60 14.28
CA VAL A 108 -17.50 4.29 14.93
C VAL A 108 -18.72 3.50 14.45
N ALA A 109 -19.82 4.19 14.11
CA ALA A 109 -21.06 3.54 13.68
C ALA A 109 -20.87 2.85 12.32
N LEU A 110 -20.28 3.55 11.35
CA LEU A 110 -19.96 2.98 10.03
C LEU A 110 -18.96 1.84 10.14
N LEU A 111 -17.89 2.01 10.91
CA LEU A 111 -16.86 0.98 11.10
C LEU A 111 -17.43 -0.28 11.77
N SER A 112 -18.37 -0.14 12.69
CA SER A 112 -19.03 -1.28 13.37
C SER A 112 -19.95 -2.09 12.46
N GLN A 113 -20.29 -1.60 11.26
CA GLN A 113 -21.06 -2.36 10.27
C GLN A 113 -20.21 -3.42 9.54
N CYS A 114 -18.89 -3.38 9.69
CA CYS A 114 -18.03 -4.41 9.11
C CYS A 114 -18.15 -5.72 9.89
N PRO A 115 -18.34 -6.88 9.22
CA PRO A 115 -18.44 -8.17 9.87
C PRO A 115 -17.24 -8.47 10.77
N GLY A 116 -17.51 -8.76 12.04
CA GLY A 116 -16.49 -9.04 13.04
C GLY A 116 -15.95 -7.80 13.77
N VAL A 117 -16.33 -6.59 13.36
CA VAL A 117 -15.92 -5.33 14.01
C VAL A 117 -17.02 -4.89 14.97
N GLY A 118 -16.80 -5.11 16.27
CA GLY A 118 -17.68 -4.56 17.32
C GLY A 118 -17.31 -3.11 17.65
N LYS A 119 -18.18 -2.45 18.45
CA LYS A 119 -17.98 -1.06 18.89
C LYS A 119 -16.57 -0.80 19.46
N LYS A 120 -16.09 -1.67 20.36
CA LYS A 120 -14.73 -1.54 20.95
C LYS A 120 -13.60 -1.63 19.90
N THR A 121 -13.76 -2.50 18.90
CA THR A 121 -12.78 -2.63 17.82
C THR A 121 -12.83 -1.41 16.91
N ALA A 122 -14.02 -0.88 16.60
CA ALA A 122 -14.19 0.34 15.81
C ALA A 122 -13.57 1.57 16.51
N GLU A 123 -13.77 1.71 17.83
CA GLU A 123 -13.13 2.76 18.64
C GLU A 123 -11.59 2.65 18.61
N ARG A 124 -11.04 1.43 18.69
CA ARG A 124 -9.60 1.19 18.54
C ARG A 124 -9.08 1.54 17.14
N LEU A 125 -9.80 1.16 16.08
CA LEU A 125 -9.46 1.53 14.71
C LEU A 125 -9.29 3.05 14.58
N VAL A 126 -10.22 3.82 15.14
CA VAL A 126 -10.14 5.28 15.15
C VAL A 126 -8.93 5.74 15.95
N MET A 127 -8.79 5.29 17.20
CA MET A 127 -7.75 5.75 18.10
C MET A 127 -6.32 5.45 17.60
N GLU A 128 -6.11 4.24 17.05
CA GLU A 128 -4.77 3.78 16.67
C GLU A 128 -4.36 4.19 15.25
N LEU A 129 -5.34 4.54 14.38
CA LEU A 129 -5.08 4.85 12.97
C LEU A 129 -5.32 6.30 12.57
N LYS A 130 -6.07 7.10 13.34
CA LYS A 130 -6.44 8.48 12.98
C LYS A 130 -5.24 9.33 12.60
N ASP A 131 -4.19 9.32 13.42
CA ASP A 131 -2.97 10.11 13.18
C ASP A 131 -2.15 9.58 12.00
N LYS A 132 -2.21 8.28 11.73
CA LYS A 132 -1.45 7.63 10.66
C LYS A 132 -2.12 7.81 9.29
N VAL A 133 -3.44 7.76 9.26
CA VAL A 133 -4.24 7.93 8.04
C VAL A 133 -4.40 9.40 7.67
N GLY A 134 -4.42 10.31 8.65
CA GLY A 134 -4.54 11.75 8.44
C GLY A 134 -3.28 12.42 7.90
N LEU A 135 -2.10 11.83 8.10
CA LEU A 135 -0.82 12.31 7.55
C LEU A 135 -0.65 11.98 6.06
N GLU A 136 -1.38 11.00 5.56
CA GLU A 136 -1.52 10.70 4.13
C GLU A 136 -2.77 11.42 3.60
N GLY A 137 -2.73 12.75 3.45
CA GLY A 137 -3.78 13.53 2.82
C GLY A 137 -4.04 13.05 1.38
N PRO A 138 -5.20 13.39 0.75
CA PRO A 138 -5.49 13.08 -0.64
C PRO A 138 -4.58 13.88 -1.58
N GLY A 139 -3.31 13.57 -1.60
CA GLY A 139 -2.23 14.25 -2.32
C GLY A 139 -0.87 13.61 -2.11
N ALA A 140 -0.72 12.68 -1.17
CA ALA A 140 0.48 11.88 -0.96
C ALA A 140 0.23 10.41 -1.33
N ALA A 141 -0.47 10.16 -2.43
CA ALA A 141 -0.27 8.92 -3.15
C ALA A 141 1.10 9.03 -3.81
N PRO A 142 2.05 8.11 -3.61
CA PRO A 142 2.97 7.85 -4.68
C PRO A 142 2.09 7.38 -5.85
N ALA A 143 1.94 8.23 -6.85
CA ALA A 143 1.32 7.89 -8.13
C ALA A 143 2.22 6.83 -8.82
N ALA A 144 2.04 5.58 -8.44
CA ALA A 144 2.76 4.47 -9.02
C ALA A 144 1.91 3.20 -8.96
N ALA A 145 0.69 3.23 -9.48
CA ALA A 145 -0.01 2.05 -9.98
C ALA A 145 -1.27 2.43 -10.78
N ALA A 146 -1.19 3.46 -11.60
CA ALA A 146 -2.07 3.57 -12.74
C ALA A 146 -1.17 3.65 -13.96
N THR A 147 -1.15 2.60 -14.73
CA THR A 147 -0.37 2.44 -15.96
C THR A 147 1.15 2.58 -15.75
N ILE A 148 1.90 1.52 -16.04
CA ILE A 148 3.28 1.63 -16.46
C ILE A 148 3.27 2.37 -17.83
N VAL A 149 3.00 3.66 -17.77
CA VAL A 149 3.66 4.64 -18.60
C VAL A 149 4.68 5.24 -17.66
N ALA A 150 5.93 4.90 -17.88
CA ALA A 150 7.07 5.41 -17.14
C ALA A 150 6.93 6.93 -16.96
N ALA A 151 6.54 7.35 -15.74
CA ALA A 151 6.99 8.64 -15.27
C ALA A 151 8.51 8.47 -15.20
N GLN A 152 9.21 9.03 -16.17
CA GLN A 152 10.67 9.04 -16.22
C GLN A 152 11.13 9.56 -14.85
N PRO A 153 12.00 8.83 -14.13
CA PRO A 153 12.58 9.33 -12.90
C PRO A 153 13.20 10.70 -13.25
N THR A 154 12.67 11.75 -12.65
CA THR A 154 13.27 13.06 -12.86
C THR A 154 14.52 13.14 -11.99
N PRO A 155 15.60 13.77 -12.46
CA PRO A 155 16.82 13.92 -11.66
C PRO A 155 16.57 14.51 -10.26
N ALA A 156 15.52 15.30 -10.12
CA ALA A 156 15.12 15.87 -8.84
C ALA A 156 14.52 14.83 -7.86
N THR A 157 13.65 13.94 -8.35
CA THR A 157 13.06 12.88 -7.50
C THR A 157 14.11 11.88 -7.04
N ASP A 158 15.05 11.54 -7.93
CA ASP A 158 16.18 10.65 -7.61
C ASP A 158 17.13 11.30 -6.59
N ALA A 159 17.38 12.59 -6.71
CA ALA A 159 18.20 13.33 -5.76
C ALA A 159 17.57 13.40 -4.36
N VAL A 160 16.25 13.61 -4.25
CA VAL A 160 15.54 13.58 -2.96
C VAL A 160 15.62 12.19 -2.34
N ALA A 161 15.36 11.13 -3.11
CA ALA A 161 15.47 9.76 -2.63
C ALA A 161 16.88 9.41 -2.14
N ALA A 162 17.92 9.84 -2.85
CA ALA A 162 19.32 9.67 -2.46
C ALA A 162 19.65 10.38 -1.14
N LEU A 163 19.19 11.62 -0.95
CA LEU A 163 19.40 12.37 0.32
C LEU A 163 18.68 11.71 1.50
N ILE A 164 17.48 11.17 1.28
CA ILE A 164 16.75 10.41 2.32
C ILE A 164 17.53 9.13 2.68
N ALA A 165 18.07 8.42 1.70
CA ALA A 165 18.90 7.24 1.92
C ALA A 165 20.20 7.56 2.69
N LEU A 166 20.73 8.79 2.54
CA LEU A 166 21.86 9.32 3.32
C LEU A 166 21.49 9.82 4.72
N GLY A 167 20.19 9.67 5.13
CA GLY A 167 19.74 9.99 6.48
C GLY A 167 19.14 11.39 6.66
N PHE A 168 18.95 12.17 5.59
CA PHE A 168 18.27 13.47 5.68
C PHE A 168 16.76 13.28 5.87
N LYS A 169 16.12 14.18 6.61
CA LYS A 169 14.65 14.20 6.73
C LYS A 169 14.03 14.62 5.40
N GLY A 170 12.90 14.02 5.00
CA GLY A 170 12.22 14.28 3.74
C GLY A 170 12.03 15.78 3.41
N PRO A 171 11.50 16.62 4.33
CA PRO A 171 11.37 18.06 4.10
C PRO A 171 12.68 18.79 3.86
N ASP A 172 13.76 18.39 4.54
CA ASP A 172 15.11 19.00 4.40
C ASP A 172 15.75 18.59 3.06
N ALA A 173 15.59 17.31 2.66
CA ALA A 173 16.01 16.79 1.39
C ALA A 173 15.33 17.51 0.21
N ASP A 174 14.01 17.65 0.26
CA ASP A 174 13.22 18.34 -0.76
C ASP A 174 13.61 19.83 -0.88
N LYS A 175 13.76 20.52 0.25
CA LYS A 175 14.24 21.92 0.30
C LYS A 175 15.64 22.06 -0.28
N GLY A 176 16.56 21.15 0.05
CA GLY A 176 17.92 21.13 -0.47
C GLY A 176 17.96 20.94 -1.98
N VAL A 177 17.20 19.98 -2.51
CA VAL A 177 17.13 19.69 -3.95
C VAL A 177 16.49 20.86 -4.72
N ARG A 178 15.43 21.48 -4.21
CA ARG A 178 14.81 22.67 -4.83
C ARG A 178 15.79 23.85 -4.92
N ALA A 179 16.55 24.08 -3.85
CA ALA A 179 17.56 25.13 -3.83
C ALA A 179 18.71 24.82 -4.83
N ALA A 180 19.13 23.55 -4.93
CA ALA A 180 20.12 23.11 -5.91
C ALA A 180 19.61 23.25 -7.36
N LEU A 181 18.34 22.88 -7.61
CA LEU A 181 17.71 23.00 -8.92
C LEU A 181 17.59 24.47 -9.37
N ALA A 182 17.28 25.40 -8.44
CA ALA A 182 17.23 26.82 -8.71
C ALA A 182 18.59 27.41 -9.09
N LYS A 183 19.69 26.82 -8.60
CA LYS A 183 21.08 27.25 -8.92
C LYS A 183 21.61 26.63 -10.20
N LEU A 184 21.32 25.35 -10.45
CA LEU A 184 21.92 24.55 -11.53
C LEU A 184 21.04 24.50 -12.80
N GLY A 185 19.73 24.85 -12.66
CA GLY A 185 18.77 24.79 -13.75
C GLY A 185 18.17 23.39 -13.98
N ALA A 186 17.16 23.33 -14.86
CA ALA A 186 16.36 22.12 -15.12
C ALA A 186 17.11 20.96 -15.80
N GLY A 187 18.31 21.20 -16.32
CA GLY A 187 19.16 20.19 -16.97
C GLY A 187 20.15 19.47 -16.03
N ALA A 188 20.12 19.77 -14.72
CA ALA A 188 21.04 19.18 -13.76
C ALA A 188 20.73 17.68 -13.53
N THR A 189 21.79 16.86 -13.46
CA THR A 189 21.66 15.44 -13.11
C THR A 189 21.39 15.24 -11.63
N ALA A 190 20.84 14.07 -11.24
CA ALA A 190 20.59 13.73 -9.83
C ALA A 190 21.86 13.84 -8.97
N ASP A 191 23.00 13.40 -9.48
CA ASP A 191 24.29 13.48 -8.78
C ASP A 191 24.74 14.93 -8.54
N GLN A 192 24.55 15.82 -9.51
CA GLN A 192 24.85 17.25 -9.38
C GLN A 192 23.93 17.92 -8.34
N LEU A 193 22.64 17.56 -8.34
CA LEU A 193 21.67 18.06 -7.38
C LEU A 193 21.98 17.62 -5.95
N VAL A 194 22.36 16.34 -5.77
CA VAL A 194 22.79 15.81 -4.47
C VAL A 194 24.05 16.55 -3.97
N LYS A 195 25.08 16.68 -4.80
CA LYS A 195 26.31 17.41 -4.42
C LYS A 195 26.03 18.86 -4.06
N ALA A 196 25.23 19.56 -4.85
CA ALA A 196 24.88 20.94 -4.56
C ALA A 196 24.02 21.09 -3.28
N ALA A 197 23.12 20.14 -3.01
CA ALA A 197 22.32 20.11 -1.79
C ALA A 197 23.16 19.82 -0.53
N LEU A 198 24.26 19.05 -0.68
CA LEU A 198 25.23 18.77 0.39
C LEU A 198 26.26 19.91 0.60
N GLY A 199 26.21 20.98 -0.20
CA GLY A 199 27.14 22.10 -0.08
C GLY A 199 28.55 21.82 -0.64
N ARG A 200 28.66 20.84 -1.53
CA ARG A 200 29.92 20.45 -2.17
C ARG A 200 29.91 20.70 -3.68
#